data_460c6efc2e60e4096555f33eed476ddc
#
_entry.id   460c6efc2e60e4096555f33eed476ddc
#
_cell.length_a   1.000
_cell.length_b   1.000
_cell.length_c   1.000
_cell.angle_alpha   90.00
_cell.angle_beta   90.00
_cell.angle_gamma   90.00
#
_symmetry.space_group_name_H-M   'P 1'
#
loop_
_entity.id
_entity.type
_entity.pdbx_description
1 polymer ?
#
loop_
_entity_poly.entity_id
_entity_poly.type
_entity_poly.pdbx_seq_one_letter_code
_entity_poly.pdbx_strand_id
1 'polypeptide(L)'
;MERDIAARSKKNPKLFFNYVNSKKMKQEGVGTLLSRGGTLVDENGEKAEILNSYFSSVYTSEEPDNEGFPCNMPSSSNLATDTWVTREEIQKRLEHVKVNKGPGPDGIHPRVLNELSAVIAKPLHLIFQDSLRSGMVPRDWRIANVVPLFKKGSRSQPENYRPVSLTSVVGKLLEGVIRDRVLEYIAVHNTISLCQHGFMRNRSCQTNLVAFYEEVSRNLDAGMAVDVIYLDFAKAFDTVPHRRLMIKLRNIGLEHNICNWIENWLKDRVQRVVVNGTFSNWTSVVSGVPQGSVLGPLLFNLFINDLEVGIDSIVSIFADDTKLCKTISSMQDAAALQSDLTKLDNWAANWKMRFNVDKCKVMHFGRNNINANYLLNGSVLGVSLMEKDLGVFVDNKLSNSRQCHSVATKANKVLSCIKKGIDSRDENIILPLYRSLVRPHLEYAVQFWAPVLKKDINELERVQRRATKLVKGMEDLNYEVRLSRLGLFSLEKRRLRGDMITLYKYIRGDYICDTNIYS
;
A
#
# COMPACT_ATOMS: atom_id res chain seq x y z
N MET A 1 -28.68 17.25 4.00
CA MET A 1 -28.02 15.93 3.84
C MET A 1 -27.06 15.89 2.65
N GLU A 2 -27.51 16.04 1.38
CA GLU A 2 -26.62 15.96 0.20
C GLU A 2 -25.50 17.02 0.22
N ARG A 3 -25.77 18.27 0.65
CA ARG A 3 -24.75 19.31 0.86
C ARG A 3 -23.68 18.91 1.88
N ASP A 4 -24.07 18.30 3.00
CA ASP A 4 -23.12 17.84 4.02
C ASP A 4 -22.25 16.69 3.48
N ILE A 5 -22.85 15.74 2.77
CA ILE A 5 -22.12 14.65 2.10
C ILE A 5 -21.12 15.21 1.11
N ALA A 6 -21.51 16.17 0.27
CA ALA A 6 -20.65 16.78 -0.72
C ALA A 6 -19.49 17.56 -0.07
N ALA A 7 -19.75 18.37 0.93
CA ALA A 7 -18.73 19.15 1.65
C ALA A 7 -17.70 18.25 2.35
N ARG A 8 -18.14 17.12 2.91
CA ARG A 8 -17.30 16.17 3.65
C ARG A 8 -16.66 15.09 2.76
N SER A 9 -17.07 14.95 1.49
CA SER A 9 -16.63 13.90 0.57
C SER A 9 -15.12 13.89 0.35
N LYS A 10 -14.44 15.05 0.39
CA LYS A 10 -12.97 15.15 0.28
C LYS A 10 -12.26 14.47 1.46
N LYS A 11 -12.78 14.62 2.67
CA LYS A 11 -12.21 14.04 3.90
C LYS A 11 -12.68 12.59 4.11
N ASN A 12 -13.90 12.26 3.71
CA ASN A 12 -14.51 10.95 3.87
C ASN A 12 -15.37 10.53 2.66
N PRO A 13 -14.76 10.00 1.59
CA PRO A 13 -15.47 9.50 0.41
C PRO A 13 -16.51 8.42 0.71
N LYS A 14 -16.32 7.65 1.80
CA LYS A 14 -17.24 6.58 2.19
C LYS A 14 -18.65 7.08 2.51
N LEU A 15 -18.80 8.31 3.00
CA LEU A 15 -20.11 8.89 3.28
C LEU A 15 -21.01 8.90 2.04
N PHE A 16 -20.46 9.27 0.89
CA PHE A 16 -21.20 9.25 -0.37
C PHE A 16 -21.60 7.84 -0.78
N PHE A 17 -20.65 6.89 -0.77
CA PHE A 17 -20.94 5.52 -1.18
C PHE A 17 -21.92 4.82 -0.22
N ASN A 18 -21.81 5.05 1.08
CA ASN A 18 -22.76 4.54 2.06
C ASN A 18 -24.17 5.10 1.81
N TYR A 19 -24.29 6.41 1.53
CA TYR A 19 -25.56 7.04 1.17
C TYR A 19 -26.18 6.44 -0.09
N VAL A 20 -25.39 6.25 -1.16
CA VAL A 20 -25.85 5.64 -2.41
C VAL A 20 -26.22 4.16 -2.20
N ASN A 21 -25.44 3.44 -1.40
CA ASN A 21 -25.70 2.03 -1.12
C ASN A 21 -26.92 1.82 -0.21
N SER A 22 -27.16 2.73 0.74
CA SER A 22 -28.38 2.69 1.57
C SER A 22 -29.67 2.81 0.74
N LYS A 23 -29.59 3.54 -0.41
CA LYS A 23 -30.70 3.61 -1.39
C LYS A 23 -30.85 2.32 -2.23
N LYS A 24 -29.89 1.38 -2.20
CA LYS A 24 -29.83 0.22 -3.10
C LYS A 24 -30.12 -1.14 -2.45
N MET A 25 -30.46 -1.22 -1.17
CA MET A 25 -30.70 -2.50 -0.46
C MET A 25 -29.64 -3.59 -0.76
N LYS A 26 -28.35 -3.27 -0.80
CA LYS A 26 -27.31 -4.29 -0.96
C LYS A 26 -26.74 -4.70 0.40
N GLN A 27 -26.84 -5.99 0.73
CA GLN A 27 -26.06 -6.60 1.81
C GLN A 27 -24.57 -6.54 1.45
N GLU A 28 -23.81 -5.70 2.14
CA GLU A 28 -22.34 -5.75 2.15
C GLU A 28 -21.92 -6.75 3.24
N GLY A 29 -21.26 -7.83 2.85
CA GLY A 29 -20.77 -8.81 3.80
C GLY A 29 -19.96 -9.89 3.09
N VAL A 30 -19.41 -10.83 3.86
CA VAL A 30 -18.83 -12.06 3.35
C VAL A 30 -19.98 -12.92 2.82
N GLY A 31 -19.98 -13.19 1.51
CA GLY A 31 -20.92 -14.11 0.90
C GLY A 31 -20.73 -15.55 1.35
N THR A 32 -21.44 -16.49 0.77
CA THR A 32 -21.27 -17.93 0.96
C THR A 32 -19.83 -18.33 0.64
N LEU A 33 -19.19 -19.10 1.51
CA LEU A 33 -17.81 -19.57 1.35
C LEU A 33 -17.76 -21.06 1.03
N LEU A 34 -16.74 -21.47 0.29
CA LEU A 34 -16.43 -22.87 0.02
C LEU A 34 -15.54 -23.40 1.14
N SER A 35 -15.99 -24.46 1.79
CA SER A 35 -15.18 -25.18 2.79
C SER A 35 -14.06 -25.99 2.12
N ARG A 36 -13.07 -26.47 2.89
CA ARG A 36 -12.03 -27.38 2.37
C ARG A 36 -12.61 -28.67 1.79
N GLY A 37 -13.78 -29.10 2.26
CA GLY A 37 -14.50 -30.28 1.76
C GLY A 37 -15.36 -30.03 0.53
N GLY A 38 -15.33 -28.82 -0.07
CA GLY A 38 -16.09 -28.49 -1.26
C GLY A 38 -17.57 -28.12 -1.02
N THR A 39 -18.01 -28.04 0.26
CA THR A 39 -19.38 -27.62 0.62
C THR A 39 -19.49 -26.09 0.72
N LEU A 40 -20.61 -25.55 0.28
CA LEU A 40 -20.93 -24.13 0.43
C LEU A 40 -21.49 -23.87 1.83
N VAL A 41 -20.88 -22.91 2.53
CA VAL A 41 -21.19 -22.54 3.92
C VAL A 41 -21.72 -21.12 3.96
N ASP A 42 -22.86 -20.92 4.61
CA ASP A 42 -23.50 -19.60 4.75
C ASP A 42 -23.64 -19.12 6.20
N GLU A 43 -23.45 -20.01 7.18
CA GLU A 43 -23.46 -19.66 8.60
C GLU A 43 -22.24 -18.81 8.95
N ASN A 44 -22.44 -17.68 9.70
CA ASN A 44 -21.38 -16.69 9.92
C ASN A 44 -20.23 -17.21 10.81
N GLY A 45 -20.52 -18.08 11.79
CA GLY A 45 -19.51 -18.68 12.66
C GLY A 45 -18.60 -19.61 11.87
N GLU A 46 -19.19 -20.49 11.06
CA GLU A 46 -18.44 -21.41 10.20
C GLU A 46 -17.62 -20.64 9.15
N LYS A 47 -18.18 -19.56 8.54
CA LYS A 47 -17.41 -18.68 7.64
C LYS A 47 -16.22 -18.05 8.35
N ALA A 48 -16.40 -17.61 9.59
CA ALA A 48 -15.31 -17.03 10.38
C ALA A 48 -14.21 -18.06 10.64
N GLU A 49 -14.57 -19.33 10.96
CA GLU A 49 -13.61 -20.43 11.17
C GLU A 49 -12.87 -20.80 9.88
N ILE A 50 -13.58 -20.90 8.74
CA ILE A 50 -12.96 -21.17 7.43
C ILE A 50 -11.90 -20.11 7.11
N LEU A 51 -12.23 -18.82 7.28
CA LEU A 51 -11.30 -17.72 7.01
C LEU A 51 -10.14 -17.71 8.02
N ASN A 52 -10.38 -17.98 9.29
CA ASN A 52 -9.35 -18.04 10.31
C ASN A 52 -8.36 -19.18 10.05
N SER A 53 -8.87 -20.37 9.74
CA SER A 53 -8.07 -21.51 9.31
C SER A 53 -7.24 -21.21 8.06
N TYR A 54 -7.82 -20.50 7.08
CA TYR A 54 -7.10 -20.12 5.89
C TYR A 54 -6.00 -19.09 6.20
N PHE A 55 -6.30 -18.04 6.95
CA PHE A 55 -5.32 -17.01 7.29
C PHE A 55 -4.17 -17.55 8.15
N SER A 56 -4.41 -18.49 9.02
CA SER A 56 -3.36 -19.13 9.81
C SER A 56 -2.54 -20.15 9.03
N SER A 57 -3.10 -20.78 8.00
CA SER A 57 -2.39 -21.78 7.18
C SER A 57 -1.26 -21.20 6.33
N VAL A 58 -1.20 -19.86 6.17
CA VAL A 58 -0.16 -19.20 5.37
C VAL A 58 1.05 -18.76 6.20
N TYR A 59 0.99 -18.93 7.53
CA TYR A 59 2.09 -18.56 8.40
C TYR A 59 3.34 -19.41 8.14
N THR A 60 4.50 -18.77 8.28
CA THR A 60 5.80 -19.44 8.18
C THR A 60 6.20 -19.96 9.56
N SER A 61 6.50 -21.25 9.66
CA SER A 61 7.09 -21.83 10.87
C SER A 61 8.61 -21.61 10.86
N GLU A 62 9.15 -21.19 11.99
CA GLU A 62 10.59 -21.12 12.22
C GLU A 62 11.00 -22.25 13.16
N GLU A 63 11.82 -23.19 12.66
CA GLU A 63 12.54 -24.10 13.53
C GLU A 63 13.74 -23.38 14.15
N PRO A 64 14.22 -23.80 15.33
CA PRO A 64 15.44 -23.28 15.89
C PRO A 64 16.59 -23.65 14.95
N ASP A 65 16.96 -22.76 14.03
CA ASP A 65 18.14 -22.96 13.19
C ASP A 65 19.39 -22.92 14.06
N ASN A 66 20.21 -23.95 13.99
CA ASN A 66 21.56 -23.97 14.55
C ASN A 66 22.56 -23.12 13.72
N GLU A 67 22.13 -22.57 12.60
CA GLU A 67 22.93 -21.68 11.78
C GLU A 67 22.93 -20.28 12.39
N GLY A 68 24.05 -19.90 12.98
CA GLY A 68 24.29 -18.57 13.52
C GLY A 68 24.35 -17.53 12.40
N PHE A 69 23.24 -16.82 12.16
CA PHE A 69 23.34 -15.58 11.40
C PHE A 69 24.26 -14.61 12.13
N PRO A 70 25.26 -14.00 11.46
CA PRO A 70 26.14 -13.05 12.10
C PRO A 70 25.32 -11.88 12.67
N CYS A 71 25.24 -11.80 13.97
CA CYS A 71 24.63 -10.68 14.68
C CYS A 71 25.75 -9.71 15.04
N ASN A 72 25.97 -8.71 14.19
CA ASN A 72 26.84 -7.59 14.54
C ASN A 72 26.06 -6.68 15.50
N MET A 73 26.25 -6.90 16.81
CA MET A 73 25.71 -6.00 17.83
C MET A 73 26.61 -4.76 17.87
N PRO A 74 26.19 -3.60 17.36
CA PRO A 74 26.88 -2.37 17.70
C PRO A 74 26.72 -2.14 19.20
N SER A 75 27.78 -1.66 19.86
CA SER A 75 27.74 -1.26 21.26
C SER A 75 26.72 -0.11 21.40
N SER A 76 25.53 -0.43 21.87
CA SER A 76 24.47 0.55 22.04
C SER A 76 24.78 1.47 23.21
N SER A 77 24.92 2.76 22.96
CA SER A 77 24.70 3.77 23.98
C SER A 77 23.22 3.70 24.42
N ASN A 78 22.97 3.29 25.65
CA ASN A 78 21.61 3.39 26.23
C ASN A 78 21.26 4.88 26.34
N LEU A 79 20.52 5.38 25.35
CA LEU A 79 19.86 6.67 25.47
C LEU A 79 18.77 6.56 26.53
N ALA A 80 18.69 7.54 27.43
CA ALA A 80 17.71 7.55 28.49
C ALA A 80 16.29 7.52 27.89
N THR A 81 15.55 6.42 28.11
CA THR A 81 14.18 6.19 27.62
C THR A 81 13.15 7.19 28.17
N ASP A 82 13.52 7.94 29.22
CA ASP A 82 12.63 8.87 29.91
C ASP A 82 12.22 10.09 29.07
N THR A 83 12.89 10.34 27.94
CA THR A 83 12.58 11.47 27.03
C THR A 83 11.84 11.07 25.76
N TRP A 84 11.52 9.78 25.56
CA TRP A 84 11.00 9.29 24.27
C TRP A 84 9.58 9.71 23.94
N VAL A 85 8.77 9.92 24.95
CA VAL A 85 7.38 10.35 24.74
C VAL A 85 7.00 11.35 25.82
N THR A 86 6.41 12.48 25.42
CA THR A 86 5.89 13.46 26.37
C THR A 86 4.38 13.35 26.50
N ARG A 87 3.84 13.85 27.60
CA ARG A 87 2.38 13.94 27.82
C ARG A 87 1.70 14.74 26.70
N GLU A 88 2.32 15.84 26.29
CA GLU A 88 1.84 16.75 25.25
C GLU A 88 1.77 16.04 23.89
N GLU A 89 2.76 15.24 23.58
CA GLU A 89 2.79 14.42 22.36
C GLU A 89 1.64 13.40 22.36
N ILE A 90 1.40 12.72 23.47
CA ILE A 90 0.30 11.75 23.59
C ILE A 90 -1.04 12.47 23.46
N GLN A 91 -1.23 13.60 24.13
CA GLN A 91 -2.45 14.39 24.02
C GLN A 91 -2.71 14.78 22.56
N LYS A 92 -1.72 15.33 21.88
CA LYS A 92 -1.81 15.69 20.45
C LYS A 92 -2.17 14.51 19.57
N ARG A 93 -1.61 13.32 19.82
CA ARG A 93 -1.95 12.09 19.07
C ARG A 93 -3.40 11.68 19.35
N LEU A 94 -3.87 11.74 20.58
CA LEU A 94 -5.27 11.46 20.97
C LEU A 94 -6.25 12.40 20.27
N GLU A 95 -5.96 13.69 20.20
CA GLU A 95 -6.78 14.71 19.51
C GLU A 95 -6.89 14.43 17.99
N HIS A 96 -5.91 13.74 17.40
CA HIS A 96 -5.89 13.43 15.98
C HIS A 96 -6.37 12.00 15.66
N VAL A 97 -6.84 11.24 16.65
CA VAL A 97 -7.41 9.90 16.42
C VAL A 97 -8.63 9.97 15.50
N LYS A 98 -8.70 9.06 14.55
CA LYS A 98 -9.83 8.99 13.60
C LYS A 98 -11.08 8.44 14.27
N VAL A 99 -11.92 9.30 14.80
CA VAL A 99 -13.15 9.00 15.58
C VAL A 99 -14.19 8.13 14.84
N ASN A 100 -14.10 8.03 13.53
CA ASN A 100 -15.03 7.23 12.69
C ASN A 100 -14.53 5.80 12.42
N LYS A 101 -13.49 5.35 13.10
CA LYS A 101 -13.00 3.96 13.04
C LYS A 101 -13.65 3.12 14.14
N GLY A 102 -13.76 1.81 13.90
CA GLY A 102 -14.19 0.87 14.92
C GLY A 102 -13.14 0.70 16.03
N PRO A 103 -13.57 0.23 17.22
CA PRO A 103 -12.66 -0.12 18.32
C PRO A 103 -11.81 -1.34 17.97
N GLY A 104 -10.74 -1.56 18.74
CA GLY A 104 -10.00 -2.80 18.78
C GLY A 104 -10.73 -3.88 19.59
N PRO A 105 -10.05 -5.03 19.86
CA PRO A 105 -10.60 -6.09 20.70
C PRO A 105 -10.88 -5.66 22.15
N ASP A 106 -10.19 -4.60 22.62
CA ASP A 106 -10.36 -3.95 23.92
C ASP A 106 -11.69 -3.19 24.06
N GLY A 107 -12.45 -3.04 22.98
CA GLY A 107 -13.73 -2.34 22.99
C GLY A 107 -13.63 -0.81 23.15
N ILE A 108 -12.42 -0.24 23.31
CA ILE A 108 -12.24 1.19 23.54
C ILE A 108 -12.46 1.95 22.21
N HIS A 109 -13.56 2.69 22.14
CA HIS A 109 -13.91 3.42 20.93
C HIS A 109 -13.02 4.66 20.73
N PRO A 110 -12.47 4.91 19.50
CA PRO A 110 -11.60 6.06 19.22
C PRO A 110 -12.18 7.42 19.62
N ARG A 111 -13.49 7.60 19.58
CA ARG A 111 -14.15 8.84 20.01
C ARG A 111 -13.95 9.10 21.51
N VAL A 112 -14.04 8.07 22.34
CA VAL A 112 -13.82 8.20 23.80
C VAL A 112 -12.38 8.67 24.06
N LEU A 113 -11.40 8.09 23.37
CA LEU A 113 -10.00 8.48 23.46
C LEU A 113 -9.77 9.94 23.02
N ASN A 114 -10.46 10.37 21.97
CA ASN A 114 -10.35 11.73 21.46
C ASN A 114 -10.97 12.76 22.41
N GLU A 115 -12.21 12.52 22.87
CA GLU A 115 -12.95 13.45 23.76
C GLU A 115 -12.27 13.58 25.15
N LEU A 116 -11.65 12.51 25.65
CA LEU A 116 -10.96 12.49 26.94
C LEU A 116 -9.46 12.78 26.83
N SER A 117 -8.96 13.25 25.69
CA SER A 117 -7.53 13.40 25.39
C SER A 117 -6.73 14.12 26.47
N ALA A 118 -7.24 15.23 27.02
CA ALA A 118 -6.57 16.02 28.05
C ALA A 118 -6.45 15.28 29.41
N VAL A 119 -7.42 14.41 29.72
CA VAL A 119 -7.47 13.69 30.99
C VAL A 119 -6.61 12.42 30.95
N ILE A 120 -6.74 11.63 29.85
CA ILE A 120 -6.09 10.32 29.75
C ILE A 120 -4.62 10.41 29.27
N ALA A 121 -4.16 11.57 28.79
CA ALA A 121 -2.78 11.72 28.33
C ALA A 121 -1.76 11.43 29.43
N LYS A 122 -2.00 11.85 30.70
CA LYS A 122 -1.10 11.59 31.82
C LYS A 122 -0.99 10.11 32.18
N PRO A 123 -2.08 9.36 32.46
CA PRO A 123 -1.98 7.94 32.74
C PRO A 123 -1.40 7.14 31.55
N LEU A 124 -1.73 7.49 30.31
CA LEU A 124 -1.14 6.83 29.15
C LEU A 124 0.34 7.11 29.01
N HIS A 125 0.82 8.31 29.35
CA HIS A 125 2.23 8.64 29.41
C HIS A 125 2.99 7.70 30.34
N LEU A 126 2.49 7.48 31.57
CA LEU A 126 3.11 6.57 32.53
C LEU A 126 3.16 5.12 32.02
N ILE A 127 2.05 4.64 31.44
CA ILE A 127 1.97 3.28 30.87
C ILE A 127 2.96 3.12 29.69
N PHE A 128 3.04 4.12 28.83
CA PHE A 128 3.94 4.08 27.66
C PHE A 128 5.41 4.12 28.06
N GLN A 129 5.77 4.97 29.04
CA GLN A 129 7.13 5.01 29.58
C GLN A 129 7.51 3.67 30.21
N ASP A 130 6.62 3.10 31.02
CA ASP A 130 6.89 1.81 31.67
C ASP A 130 7.02 0.68 30.63
N SER A 131 6.14 0.64 29.63
CA SER A 131 6.21 -0.32 28.54
C SER A 131 7.51 -0.21 27.73
N LEU A 132 7.97 1.00 27.42
CA LEU A 132 9.23 1.22 26.68
C LEU A 132 10.46 0.89 27.53
N ARG A 133 10.45 1.23 28.81
CA ARG A 133 11.55 0.95 29.73
C ARG A 133 11.71 -0.54 30.03
N SER A 134 10.58 -1.23 30.27
CA SER A 134 10.57 -2.67 30.58
C SER A 134 10.66 -3.56 29.34
N GLY A 135 10.39 -3.03 28.13
CA GLY A 135 10.21 -3.80 26.90
C GLY A 135 8.92 -4.65 26.89
N MET A 136 8.06 -4.52 27.91
CA MET A 136 6.85 -5.32 28.04
C MET A 136 5.66 -4.66 27.34
N VAL A 137 4.96 -5.46 26.53
CA VAL A 137 3.76 -5.03 25.81
C VAL A 137 2.51 -5.61 26.47
N PRO A 138 1.53 -4.79 26.87
CA PRO A 138 0.28 -5.29 27.41
C PRO A 138 -0.39 -6.32 26.51
N ARG A 139 -1.02 -7.35 27.08
CA ARG A 139 -1.67 -8.44 26.34
C ARG A 139 -2.72 -7.89 25.35
N ASP A 140 -3.50 -6.88 25.73
CA ASP A 140 -4.56 -6.31 24.91
C ASP A 140 -4.03 -5.65 23.61
N TRP A 141 -2.74 -5.30 23.57
CA TRP A 141 -2.14 -4.73 22.36
C TRP A 141 -1.59 -5.81 21.42
N ARG A 142 -1.52 -7.07 21.89
CA ARG A 142 -1.08 -8.24 21.11
C ARG A 142 -2.23 -9.05 20.52
N ILE A 143 -3.49 -8.72 20.85
CA ILE A 143 -4.67 -9.37 20.30
C ILE A 143 -5.28 -8.59 19.16
N ALA A 144 -5.89 -9.29 18.18
CA ALA A 144 -6.52 -8.67 17.04
C ALA A 144 -7.85 -9.33 16.65
N ASN A 145 -8.85 -8.50 16.32
CA ASN A 145 -10.01 -8.94 15.55
C ASN A 145 -9.68 -8.73 14.06
N VAL A 146 -9.77 -9.77 13.26
CA VAL A 146 -9.48 -9.75 11.83
C VAL A 146 -10.77 -9.62 11.03
N VAL A 147 -10.86 -8.60 10.19
CA VAL A 147 -11.97 -8.40 9.25
C VAL A 147 -11.52 -8.85 7.86
N PRO A 148 -12.21 -9.81 7.24
CA PRO A 148 -11.89 -10.25 5.89
C PRO A 148 -12.31 -9.21 4.87
N LEU A 149 -11.35 -8.71 4.08
CA LEU A 149 -11.59 -7.75 3.01
C LEU A 149 -11.48 -8.46 1.65
N PHE A 150 -12.58 -8.53 0.91
CA PHE A 150 -12.57 -9.11 -0.44
C PHE A 150 -11.66 -8.31 -1.39
N LYS A 151 -10.74 -9.00 -2.08
CA LYS A 151 -9.76 -8.40 -2.99
C LYS A 151 -10.19 -8.51 -4.46
N LYS A 152 -10.36 -9.71 -4.97
CA LYS A 152 -10.70 -10.03 -6.37
C LYS A 152 -11.06 -11.51 -6.51
N GLY A 153 -11.57 -11.91 -7.65
CA GLY A 153 -11.90 -13.31 -7.94
C GLY A 153 -13.29 -13.72 -7.47
N SER A 154 -13.49 -15.00 -7.16
CA SER A 154 -14.74 -15.50 -6.59
C SER A 154 -14.86 -15.15 -5.11
N ARG A 155 -16.02 -14.66 -4.67
CA ARG A 155 -16.30 -14.36 -3.27
C ARG A 155 -16.44 -15.61 -2.40
N SER A 156 -16.61 -16.78 -3.02
CA SER A 156 -16.71 -18.05 -2.31
C SER A 156 -15.34 -18.61 -1.87
N GLN A 157 -14.26 -18.07 -2.39
CA GLN A 157 -12.91 -18.59 -2.14
C GLN A 157 -12.22 -17.77 -1.03
N PRO A 158 -11.79 -18.40 0.09
CA PRO A 158 -11.13 -17.74 1.21
C PRO A 158 -9.83 -17.01 0.83
N GLU A 159 -9.06 -17.52 -0.16
CA GLU A 159 -7.82 -16.93 -0.65
C GLU A 159 -8.02 -15.56 -1.32
N ASN A 160 -9.23 -15.24 -1.74
CA ASN A 160 -9.59 -13.96 -2.33
C ASN A 160 -9.88 -12.85 -1.30
N TYR A 161 -9.74 -13.18 -0.01
CA TYR A 161 -9.85 -12.21 1.09
C TYR A 161 -8.48 -11.87 1.67
N ARG A 162 -8.33 -10.61 2.11
CA ARG A 162 -7.19 -10.13 2.88
C ARG A 162 -7.57 -10.03 4.35
N PRO A 163 -6.73 -10.46 5.29
CA PRO A 163 -6.95 -10.21 6.71
C PRO A 163 -6.62 -8.75 7.02
N VAL A 164 -7.55 -8.00 7.59
CA VAL A 164 -7.30 -6.66 8.13
C VAL A 164 -7.42 -6.72 9.64
N SER A 165 -6.29 -6.58 10.33
CA SER A 165 -6.21 -6.66 11.79
C SER A 165 -6.69 -5.36 12.44
N LEU A 166 -7.74 -5.46 13.23
CA LEU A 166 -8.20 -4.42 14.13
C LEU A 166 -7.53 -4.67 15.50
N THR A 167 -6.49 -3.91 15.81
CA THR A 167 -5.74 -3.94 17.07
C THR A 167 -6.16 -2.77 17.95
N SER A 168 -5.76 -2.79 19.23
CA SER A 168 -6.01 -1.71 20.19
C SER A 168 -5.63 -0.34 19.61
N VAL A 169 -6.50 0.65 19.79
CA VAL A 169 -6.21 2.03 19.37
C VAL A 169 -5.16 2.64 20.28
N VAL A 170 -5.16 2.31 21.55
CA VAL A 170 -4.13 2.74 22.52
C VAL A 170 -2.76 2.17 22.13
N GLY A 171 -2.69 0.88 21.81
CA GLY A 171 -1.45 0.26 21.29
C GLY A 171 -0.93 0.98 20.03
N LYS A 172 -1.81 1.33 19.10
CA LYS A 172 -1.41 2.09 17.88
C LYS A 172 -0.85 3.47 18.16
N LEU A 173 -1.20 4.12 19.26
CA LEU A 173 -0.60 5.41 19.63
C LEU A 173 0.88 5.21 19.98
N LEU A 174 1.22 4.18 20.76
CA LEU A 174 2.62 3.87 21.08
C LEU A 174 3.39 3.32 19.88
N GLU A 175 2.77 2.44 19.07
CA GLU A 175 3.36 2.06 17.77
C GLU A 175 3.72 3.28 16.93
N GLY A 176 2.88 4.33 16.95
CA GLY A 176 3.13 5.59 16.25
C GLY A 176 4.35 6.35 16.78
N VAL A 177 4.58 6.36 18.09
CA VAL A 177 5.77 6.94 18.71
C VAL A 177 7.02 6.18 18.27
N ILE A 178 7.00 4.85 18.42
CA ILE A 178 8.13 3.99 18.03
C ILE A 178 8.44 4.12 16.53
N ARG A 179 7.40 4.12 15.68
CA ARG A 179 7.58 4.33 14.23
C ARG A 179 8.31 5.64 13.93
N ASP A 180 7.92 6.72 14.58
CA ASP A 180 8.49 8.04 14.31
C ASP A 180 9.97 8.09 14.75
N ARG A 181 10.33 7.46 15.88
CA ARG A 181 11.72 7.32 16.33
C ARG A 181 12.57 6.45 15.40
N VAL A 182 12.01 5.31 14.94
CA VAL A 182 12.70 4.46 13.96
C VAL A 182 12.88 5.19 12.63
N LEU A 183 11.90 5.98 12.17
CA LEU A 183 12.04 6.80 10.96
C LEU A 183 13.08 7.91 11.11
N GLU A 184 13.20 8.54 12.29
CA GLU A 184 14.25 9.52 12.59
C GLU A 184 15.64 8.86 12.52
N TYR A 185 15.79 7.68 13.14
CA TYR A 185 17.03 6.90 13.08
C TYR A 185 17.41 6.55 11.64
N ILE A 186 16.47 6.02 10.86
CA ILE A 186 16.66 5.67 9.45
C ILE A 186 17.10 6.88 8.63
N ALA A 187 16.49 8.05 8.86
CA ALA A 187 16.81 9.27 8.13
C ALA A 187 18.23 9.79 8.46
N VAL A 188 18.66 9.70 9.71
CA VAL A 188 20.00 10.12 10.14
C VAL A 188 21.09 9.20 9.57
N HIS A 189 20.83 7.88 9.54
CA HIS A 189 21.83 6.88 9.13
C HIS A 189 21.71 6.46 7.67
N ASN A 190 20.77 7.02 6.90
CA ASN A 190 20.49 6.65 5.50
C ASN A 190 20.33 5.14 5.29
N THR A 191 19.66 4.46 6.23
CA THR A 191 19.63 3.00 6.29
C THR A 191 18.75 2.36 5.22
N ILE A 192 17.69 3.07 4.74
CA ILE A 192 16.76 2.51 3.75
C ILE A 192 17.29 2.75 2.34
N SER A 193 17.27 1.68 1.56
CA SER A 193 17.61 1.69 0.15
C SER A 193 16.87 2.77 -0.65
N LEU A 194 17.58 3.34 -1.62
CA LEU A 194 16.99 4.30 -2.57
C LEU A 194 15.93 3.64 -3.47
N CYS A 195 16.01 2.35 -3.72
CA CYS A 195 15.04 1.58 -4.53
C CYS A 195 13.67 1.43 -3.85
N GLN A 196 13.58 1.54 -2.50
CA GLN A 196 12.32 1.37 -1.76
C GLN A 196 11.48 2.65 -1.77
N HIS A 197 10.31 2.63 -2.40
CA HIS A 197 9.37 3.75 -2.44
C HIS A 197 8.12 3.57 -1.55
N GLY A 198 7.81 2.34 -1.13
CA GLY A 198 6.63 2.05 -0.34
C GLY A 198 6.74 2.57 1.09
N PHE A 199 5.70 3.20 1.62
CA PHE A 199 5.59 3.68 3.01
C PHE A 199 6.71 4.62 3.48
N MET A 200 7.48 5.21 2.57
CA MET A 200 8.57 6.12 2.88
C MET A 200 8.16 7.58 2.71
N ARG A 201 8.77 8.46 3.52
CA ARG A 201 8.57 9.90 3.40
C ARG A 201 9.15 10.40 2.08
N ASN A 202 8.47 11.35 1.43
CA ASN A 202 8.87 11.96 0.16
C ASN A 202 8.96 11.00 -1.03
N ARG A 203 8.39 9.78 -0.90
CA ARG A 203 8.27 8.76 -1.95
C ARG A 203 6.81 8.34 -2.14
N SER A 204 6.45 7.86 -3.31
CA SER A 204 5.08 7.52 -3.68
C SER A 204 5.05 6.54 -4.86
N CYS A 205 3.87 6.00 -5.18
CA CYS A 205 3.68 5.25 -6.42
C CYS A 205 4.11 6.05 -7.66
N GLN A 206 3.84 7.36 -7.69
CA GLN A 206 4.23 8.22 -8.79
C GLN A 206 5.75 8.32 -8.91
N THR A 207 6.48 8.57 -7.81
CA THR A 207 7.96 8.66 -7.85
C THR A 207 8.60 7.34 -8.24
N ASN A 208 8.06 6.20 -7.81
CA ASN A 208 8.52 4.88 -8.23
C ASN A 208 8.33 4.65 -9.73
N LEU A 209 7.10 4.93 -10.23
CA LEU A 209 6.78 4.74 -11.65
C LEU A 209 7.62 5.65 -12.55
N VAL A 210 7.76 6.93 -12.20
CA VAL A 210 8.54 7.89 -12.98
C VAL A 210 10.01 7.48 -13.02
N ALA A 211 10.63 7.22 -11.88
CA ALA A 211 12.06 6.85 -11.82
C ALA A 211 12.36 5.56 -12.60
N PHE A 212 11.53 4.53 -12.44
CA PHE A 212 11.76 3.24 -13.09
C PHE A 212 11.56 3.30 -14.61
N TYR A 213 10.47 3.91 -15.06
CA TYR A 213 10.16 3.94 -16.49
C TYR A 213 10.89 5.05 -17.26
N GLU A 214 11.45 6.05 -16.59
CA GLU A 214 12.41 6.97 -17.19
C GLU A 214 13.62 6.21 -17.73
N GLU A 215 14.16 5.27 -16.94
CA GLU A 215 15.28 4.43 -17.35
C GLU A 215 14.91 3.49 -18.49
N VAL A 216 13.73 2.86 -18.43
CA VAL A 216 13.22 2.03 -19.53
C VAL A 216 13.07 2.84 -20.82
N SER A 217 12.47 4.04 -20.74
CA SER A 217 12.26 4.92 -21.90
C SER A 217 13.58 5.40 -22.51
N ARG A 218 14.53 5.80 -21.66
CA ARG A 218 15.86 6.25 -22.11
C ARG A 218 16.57 5.17 -22.93
N ASN A 219 16.55 3.92 -22.45
CA ASN A 219 17.15 2.79 -23.16
C ASN A 219 16.44 2.50 -24.49
N LEU A 220 15.09 2.58 -24.51
CA LEU A 220 14.30 2.37 -25.73
C LEU A 220 14.54 3.49 -26.77
N ASP A 221 14.68 4.74 -26.34
CA ASP A 221 15.00 5.89 -27.21
C ASP A 221 16.40 5.78 -27.79
N ALA A 222 17.33 5.13 -27.07
CA ALA A 222 18.65 4.77 -27.59
C ALA A 222 18.62 3.54 -28.53
N GLY A 223 17.45 2.97 -28.83
CA GLY A 223 17.27 1.80 -29.70
C GLY A 223 17.60 0.46 -29.05
N MET A 224 17.84 0.45 -27.75
CA MET A 224 18.16 -0.76 -26.99
C MET A 224 16.88 -1.50 -26.56
N ALA A 225 16.94 -2.82 -26.50
CA ALA A 225 15.87 -3.63 -25.93
C ALA A 225 16.02 -3.75 -24.41
N VAL A 226 14.90 -3.88 -23.70
CA VAL A 226 14.86 -3.95 -22.24
C VAL A 226 13.94 -5.08 -21.79
N ASP A 227 14.38 -5.89 -20.84
CA ASP A 227 13.52 -6.83 -20.15
C ASP A 227 13.20 -6.35 -18.73
N VAL A 228 11.91 -6.44 -18.38
CA VAL A 228 11.41 -6.11 -17.05
C VAL A 228 10.76 -7.34 -16.46
N ILE A 229 11.21 -7.75 -15.28
CA ILE A 229 10.61 -8.83 -14.50
C ILE A 229 9.84 -8.22 -13.34
N TYR A 230 8.53 -8.49 -13.30
CA TYR A 230 7.64 -8.13 -12.20
C TYR A 230 7.58 -9.30 -11.22
N LEU A 231 7.87 -9.03 -9.96
CA LEU A 231 7.91 -10.01 -8.88
C LEU A 231 6.82 -9.70 -7.84
N ASP A 232 6.10 -10.74 -7.42
CA ASP A 232 5.05 -10.68 -6.37
C ASP A 232 5.38 -11.71 -5.29
N PHE A 233 5.50 -11.27 -4.04
CA PHE A 233 5.69 -12.21 -2.93
C PHE A 233 4.38 -12.90 -2.55
N ALA A 234 4.46 -14.18 -2.20
CA ALA A 234 3.32 -14.93 -1.69
C ALA A 234 3.00 -14.48 -0.26
N LYS A 235 1.85 -13.76 -0.08
CA LYS A 235 1.38 -13.32 1.24
C LYS A 235 2.45 -12.59 2.07
N ALA A 236 3.19 -11.70 1.45
CA ALA A 236 4.37 -11.02 1.97
C ALA A 236 4.28 -10.58 3.45
N PHE A 237 3.22 -9.85 3.82
CA PHE A 237 3.04 -9.35 5.19
C PHE A 237 2.73 -10.45 6.22
N ASP A 238 2.16 -11.57 5.79
CA ASP A 238 1.73 -12.64 6.69
C ASP A 238 2.84 -13.68 6.93
N THR A 239 3.87 -13.69 6.08
CA THR A 239 4.93 -14.71 6.07
C THR A 239 6.25 -14.26 6.68
N VAL A 240 6.43 -12.98 7.04
CA VAL A 240 7.68 -12.46 7.64
C VAL A 240 8.04 -13.24 8.90
N PRO A 241 9.17 -13.98 8.93
CA PRO A 241 9.58 -14.75 10.11
C PRO A 241 10.03 -13.81 11.23
N HIS A 242 9.47 -13.95 12.42
CA HIS A 242 9.70 -13.00 13.53
C HIS A 242 11.17 -12.98 13.99
N ARG A 243 11.79 -14.17 14.16
CA ARG A 243 13.20 -14.27 14.57
C ARG A 243 14.13 -13.63 13.56
N ARG A 244 13.93 -13.90 12.26
CA ARG A 244 14.74 -13.31 11.18
C ARG A 244 14.54 -11.82 11.04
N LEU A 245 13.32 -11.33 11.24
CA LEU A 245 13.05 -9.90 11.34
C LEU A 245 13.86 -9.26 12.48
N MET A 246 13.87 -9.86 13.66
CA MET A 246 14.62 -9.32 14.79
C MET A 246 16.14 -9.30 14.55
N ILE A 247 16.69 -10.31 13.86
CA ILE A 247 18.11 -10.30 13.45
C ILE A 247 18.39 -9.08 12.56
N LYS A 248 17.55 -8.82 11.55
CA LYS A 248 17.73 -7.65 10.67
C LYS A 248 17.61 -6.33 11.40
N LEU A 249 16.64 -6.18 12.31
CA LEU A 249 16.48 -4.95 13.09
C LEU A 249 17.70 -4.66 13.98
N ARG A 250 18.27 -5.70 14.60
CA ARG A 250 19.50 -5.57 15.40
C ARG A 250 20.72 -5.24 14.52
N ASN A 251 20.84 -5.87 13.34
CA ASN A 251 21.95 -5.60 12.42
C ASN A 251 21.90 -4.19 11.81
N ILE A 252 20.71 -3.60 11.68
CA ILE A 252 20.52 -2.20 11.29
C ILE A 252 21.04 -1.24 12.38
N GLY A 253 21.19 -1.71 13.62
CA GLY A 253 21.70 -0.92 14.75
C GLY A 253 20.61 -0.14 15.49
N LEU A 254 19.34 -0.58 15.40
CA LEU A 254 18.29 0.02 16.21
C LEU A 254 18.54 -0.18 17.69
N GLU A 255 18.14 0.79 18.51
CA GLU A 255 18.29 0.76 19.96
C GLU A 255 17.73 -0.53 20.58
N HIS A 256 18.43 -1.08 21.55
CA HIS A 256 18.09 -2.34 22.21
C HIS A 256 16.66 -2.34 22.77
N ASN A 257 16.25 -1.26 23.41
CA ASN A 257 14.91 -1.12 24.01
C ASN A 257 13.80 -1.15 22.93
N ILE A 258 14.03 -0.54 21.76
CA ILE A 258 13.10 -0.61 20.62
C ILE A 258 13.01 -2.04 20.11
N CYS A 259 14.15 -2.70 19.91
CA CYS A 259 14.18 -4.08 19.46
C CYS A 259 13.46 -5.02 20.43
N ASN A 260 13.71 -4.90 21.74
CA ASN A 260 13.06 -5.71 22.77
C ASN A 260 11.54 -5.46 22.80
N TRP A 261 11.12 -4.21 22.69
CA TRP A 261 9.71 -3.88 22.64
C TRP A 261 9.02 -4.49 21.39
N ILE A 262 9.65 -4.38 20.22
CA ILE A 262 9.12 -4.96 18.96
C ILE A 262 9.06 -6.49 19.07
N GLU A 263 10.10 -7.13 19.62
CA GLU A 263 10.13 -8.57 19.86
C GLU A 263 8.99 -9.02 20.77
N ASN A 264 8.77 -8.34 21.89
CA ASN A 264 7.65 -8.62 22.79
C ASN A 264 6.28 -8.32 22.14
N TRP A 265 6.20 -7.28 21.31
CA TRP A 265 4.99 -6.93 20.58
C TRP A 265 4.62 -8.00 19.52
N LEU A 266 5.60 -8.68 18.93
CA LEU A 266 5.38 -9.79 17.97
C LEU A 266 5.09 -11.12 18.69
N LYS A 267 5.59 -11.30 19.89
CA LYS A 267 5.48 -12.55 20.66
C LYS A 267 4.07 -12.77 21.20
N ASP A 268 3.65 -14.03 21.23
CA ASP A 268 2.38 -14.49 21.82
C ASP A 268 1.14 -13.73 21.31
N ARG A 269 1.18 -13.29 20.06
CA ARG A 269 0.03 -12.67 19.41
C ARG A 269 -1.05 -13.70 19.13
N VAL A 270 -2.30 -13.25 19.28
CA VAL A 270 -3.46 -14.07 18.89
C VAL A 270 -4.44 -13.23 18.07
N GLN A 271 -5.15 -13.93 17.19
CA GLN A 271 -6.19 -13.32 16.37
C GLN A 271 -7.45 -14.17 16.34
N ARG A 272 -8.57 -13.54 16.01
CA ARG A 272 -9.82 -14.19 15.61
C ARG A 272 -10.46 -13.44 14.48
N VAL A 273 -11.15 -14.16 13.60
CA VAL A 273 -11.86 -13.54 12.47
C VAL A 273 -13.27 -13.13 12.87
N VAL A 274 -13.74 -12.01 12.33
CA VAL A 274 -15.09 -11.47 12.59
C VAL A 274 -15.87 -11.39 11.28
N VAL A 275 -16.99 -12.10 11.20
CA VAL A 275 -17.92 -12.07 10.07
C VAL A 275 -19.30 -11.66 10.58
N ASN A 276 -19.80 -10.51 10.15
CA ASN A 276 -21.13 -9.98 10.54
C ASN A 276 -21.40 -9.99 12.05
N GLY A 277 -20.37 -9.71 12.87
CA GLY A 277 -20.48 -9.69 14.34
C GLY A 277 -20.24 -11.02 15.02
N THR A 278 -20.14 -12.14 14.29
CA THR A 278 -19.81 -13.46 14.81
C THR A 278 -18.31 -13.70 14.76
N PHE A 279 -17.75 -14.34 15.79
CA PHE A 279 -16.30 -14.53 15.96
C PHE A 279 -15.92 -16.01 15.73
N SER A 280 -14.74 -16.20 15.14
CA SER A 280 -14.06 -17.49 15.19
C SER A 280 -13.40 -17.74 16.54
N ASN A 281 -12.85 -18.92 16.75
CA ASN A 281 -11.93 -19.20 17.84
C ASN A 281 -10.64 -18.38 17.72
N TRP A 282 -9.93 -18.20 18.85
CA TRP A 282 -8.63 -17.57 18.89
C TRP A 282 -7.55 -18.49 18.30
N THR A 283 -6.69 -17.94 17.46
CA THR A 283 -5.57 -18.66 16.84
C THR A 283 -4.28 -17.85 17.04
N SER A 284 -3.18 -18.55 17.35
CA SER A 284 -1.86 -17.94 17.49
C SER A 284 -1.34 -17.40 16.16
N VAL A 285 -0.65 -16.25 16.21
CA VAL A 285 0.03 -15.63 15.08
C VAL A 285 1.53 -15.84 15.25
N VAL A 286 2.09 -16.76 14.47
CA VAL A 286 3.50 -17.21 14.60
C VAL A 286 4.45 -16.56 13.61
N SER A 287 3.94 -15.86 12.62
CA SER A 287 4.72 -15.10 11.64
C SER A 287 3.95 -13.88 11.15
N GLY A 288 4.61 -13.05 10.38
CA GLY A 288 4.02 -11.89 9.74
C GLY A 288 3.99 -10.64 10.60
N VAL A 289 3.74 -9.52 9.93
CA VAL A 289 3.50 -8.22 10.55
C VAL A 289 2.04 -7.84 10.36
N PRO A 290 1.30 -7.47 11.44
CA PRO A 290 -0.16 -7.32 11.36
C PRO A 290 -0.60 -6.29 10.32
N GLN A 291 -1.35 -6.72 9.31
CA GLN A 291 -1.93 -5.83 8.29
C GLN A 291 -2.99 -4.93 8.93
N GLY A 292 -2.65 -3.68 9.24
CA GLY A 292 -3.52 -2.73 9.94
C GLY A 292 -2.92 -2.15 11.22
N SER A 293 -1.73 -2.63 11.63
CA SER A 293 -0.88 -1.96 12.63
C SER A 293 -0.20 -0.72 12.05
N VAL A 294 0.41 0.08 12.90
CA VAL A 294 1.19 1.26 12.49
C VAL A 294 2.63 0.88 12.15
N LEU A 295 3.19 -0.09 12.86
CA LEU A 295 4.57 -0.56 12.67
C LEU A 295 4.71 -1.55 11.50
N GLY A 296 3.69 -2.36 11.20
CA GLY A 296 3.77 -3.42 10.21
C GLY A 296 4.42 -3.03 8.88
N PRO A 297 3.98 -1.95 8.21
CA PRO A 297 4.57 -1.53 6.95
C PRO A 297 6.05 -1.12 7.05
N LEU A 298 6.44 -0.47 8.14
CA LEU A 298 7.83 -0.09 8.38
C LEU A 298 8.70 -1.31 8.63
N LEU A 299 8.25 -2.24 9.48
CA LEU A 299 8.98 -3.49 9.79
C LEU A 299 9.16 -4.35 8.54
N PHE A 300 8.15 -4.40 7.67
CA PHE A 300 8.26 -5.08 6.38
C PHE A 300 9.34 -4.43 5.50
N ASN A 301 9.34 -3.11 5.36
CA ASN A 301 10.37 -2.41 4.59
C ASN A 301 11.79 -2.66 5.13
N LEU A 302 11.95 -2.65 6.45
CA LEU A 302 13.24 -2.95 7.08
C LEU A 302 13.65 -4.40 6.87
N PHE A 303 12.69 -5.33 6.82
CA PHE A 303 12.95 -6.73 6.57
C PHE A 303 13.49 -7.00 5.16
N ILE A 304 12.93 -6.32 4.13
CA ILE A 304 13.35 -6.52 2.74
C ILE A 304 14.44 -5.54 2.27
N ASN A 305 14.98 -4.73 3.17
CA ASN A 305 15.86 -3.61 2.82
C ASN A 305 17.17 -4.01 2.13
N ASP A 306 17.63 -5.23 2.34
CA ASP A 306 18.84 -5.80 1.72
C ASP A 306 18.56 -6.64 0.47
N LEU A 307 17.32 -6.61 -0.05
CA LEU A 307 16.90 -7.40 -1.22
C LEU A 307 17.73 -7.09 -2.47
N GLU A 308 18.17 -5.85 -2.63
CA GLU A 308 18.93 -5.39 -3.80
C GLU A 308 20.46 -5.64 -3.69
N VAL A 309 20.93 -6.07 -2.53
CA VAL A 309 22.39 -6.22 -2.29
C VAL A 309 22.97 -7.28 -3.22
N GLY A 310 23.99 -6.88 -4.00
CA GLY A 310 24.64 -7.75 -4.97
C GLY A 310 23.88 -7.97 -6.28
N ILE A 311 22.83 -7.17 -6.54
CA ILE A 311 22.09 -7.15 -7.81
C ILE A 311 22.69 -6.08 -8.72
N ASP A 312 23.07 -6.45 -9.94
CA ASP A 312 23.64 -5.53 -10.94
C ASP A 312 22.57 -4.91 -11.85
N SER A 313 21.40 -5.53 -11.91
CA SER A 313 20.22 -5.01 -12.62
C SER A 313 19.54 -3.90 -11.84
N ILE A 314 18.79 -3.04 -12.53
CA ILE A 314 18.02 -1.99 -11.88
C ILE A 314 16.87 -2.62 -11.09
N VAL A 315 16.83 -2.34 -9.79
CA VAL A 315 15.78 -2.80 -8.87
C VAL A 315 14.87 -1.64 -8.51
N SER A 316 13.59 -1.87 -8.49
CA SER A 316 12.60 -0.90 -7.99
C SER A 316 11.62 -1.62 -7.06
N ILE A 317 11.45 -1.10 -5.86
CA ILE A 317 10.66 -1.73 -4.79
C ILE A 317 9.57 -0.78 -4.32
N PHE A 318 8.35 -1.29 -4.18
CA PHE A 318 7.26 -0.59 -3.50
C PHE A 318 6.58 -1.55 -2.51
N ALA A 319 7.06 -1.59 -1.29
CA ALA A 319 6.74 -2.62 -0.30
C ALA A 319 7.03 -4.03 -0.86
N ASP A 320 6.01 -4.86 -1.05
CA ASP A 320 6.13 -6.21 -1.61
C ASP A 320 6.22 -6.25 -3.15
N ASP A 321 5.76 -5.21 -3.85
CA ASP A 321 5.87 -5.12 -5.31
C ASP A 321 7.33 -4.80 -5.69
N THR A 322 8.01 -5.73 -6.37
CA THR A 322 9.41 -5.62 -6.80
C THR A 322 9.52 -5.74 -8.32
N LYS A 323 10.36 -4.92 -8.92
CA LYS A 323 10.67 -4.96 -10.36
C LYS A 323 12.18 -5.04 -10.55
N LEU A 324 12.59 -5.84 -11.52
CA LEU A 324 13.96 -5.99 -11.97
C LEU A 324 14.03 -5.62 -13.45
N CYS A 325 15.00 -4.80 -13.84
CA CYS A 325 15.13 -4.30 -15.21
C CYS A 325 16.58 -4.35 -15.67
N LYS A 326 16.78 -4.79 -16.93
CA LYS A 326 18.09 -4.77 -17.59
C LYS A 326 17.96 -4.54 -19.09
N THR A 327 18.89 -3.81 -19.65
CA THR A 327 19.07 -3.71 -21.11
C THR A 327 19.58 -5.04 -21.66
N ILE A 328 18.97 -5.52 -22.73
CA ILE A 328 19.23 -6.84 -23.32
C ILE A 328 19.69 -6.65 -24.78
N SER A 329 20.98 -6.68 -25.00
CA SER A 329 21.60 -6.62 -26.33
C SER A 329 22.14 -7.99 -26.79
N SER A 330 22.34 -8.90 -25.85
CA SER A 330 22.95 -10.21 -26.09
C SER A 330 22.40 -11.28 -25.15
N MET A 331 22.69 -12.55 -25.46
CA MET A 331 22.37 -13.66 -24.53
C MET A 331 23.16 -13.57 -23.21
N GLN A 332 24.31 -12.90 -23.20
CA GLN A 332 25.08 -12.65 -21.98
C GLN A 332 24.31 -11.68 -21.04
N ASP A 333 23.67 -10.65 -21.59
CA ASP A 333 22.83 -9.73 -20.79
C ASP A 333 21.63 -10.45 -20.17
N ALA A 334 20.99 -11.33 -20.95
CA ALA A 334 19.90 -12.16 -20.46
C ALA A 334 20.38 -13.13 -19.37
N ALA A 335 21.55 -13.73 -19.51
CA ALA A 335 22.15 -14.59 -18.49
C ALA A 335 22.51 -13.80 -17.22
N ALA A 336 22.97 -12.56 -17.34
CA ALA A 336 23.22 -11.67 -16.21
C ALA A 336 21.91 -11.32 -15.46
N LEU A 337 20.83 -11.01 -16.18
CA LEU A 337 19.51 -10.78 -15.57
C LEU A 337 18.97 -12.04 -14.88
N GLN A 338 19.18 -13.23 -15.48
CA GLN A 338 18.85 -14.50 -14.85
C GLN A 338 19.68 -14.75 -13.58
N SER A 339 20.96 -14.41 -13.59
CA SER A 339 21.82 -14.52 -12.39
C SER A 339 21.28 -13.64 -11.25
N ASP A 340 20.90 -12.41 -11.53
CA ASP A 340 20.30 -11.51 -10.55
C ASP A 340 18.96 -12.02 -10.03
N LEU A 341 18.11 -12.56 -10.91
CA LEU A 341 16.85 -13.20 -10.51
C LEU A 341 17.11 -14.41 -9.59
N THR A 342 18.16 -15.19 -9.85
CA THR A 342 18.56 -16.33 -9.01
C THR A 342 19.05 -15.85 -7.63
N LYS A 343 19.78 -14.73 -7.55
CA LYS A 343 20.17 -14.12 -6.26
C LYS A 343 18.95 -13.71 -5.45
N LEU A 344 17.92 -13.14 -6.08
CA LEU A 344 16.66 -12.79 -5.41
C LEU A 344 15.91 -14.03 -4.91
N ASP A 345 15.87 -15.10 -5.69
CA ASP A 345 15.25 -16.37 -5.28
C ASP A 345 15.98 -17.00 -4.09
N ASN A 346 17.32 -17.01 -4.12
CA ASN A 346 18.14 -17.45 -2.99
C ASN A 346 17.94 -16.57 -1.75
N TRP A 347 17.86 -15.25 -1.92
CA TRP A 347 17.52 -14.34 -0.81
C TRP A 347 16.19 -14.72 -0.19
N ALA A 348 15.16 -14.93 -1.03
CA ALA A 348 13.83 -15.29 -0.56
C ALA A 348 13.86 -16.63 0.21
N ALA A 349 14.53 -17.64 -0.30
CA ALA A 349 14.71 -18.93 0.36
C ALA A 349 15.43 -18.78 1.72
N ASN A 350 16.55 -18.05 1.75
CA ASN A 350 17.33 -17.79 2.96
C ASN A 350 16.54 -17.04 4.05
N TRP A 351 15.64 -16.13 3.65
CA TRP A 351 14.80 -15.37 4.58
C TRP A 351 13.41 -15.99 4.79
N LYS A 352 13.19 -17.24 4.32
CA LYS A 352 11.92 -17.98 4.40
C LYS A 352 10.74 -17.21 3.82
N MET A 353 11.00 -16.39 2.81
CA MET A 353 10.00 -15.78 1.94
C MET A 353 9.84 -16.61 0.66
N ARG A 354 8.75 -16.40 -0.07
CA ARG A 354 8.52 -17.08 -1.36
C ARG A 354 7.92 -16.11 -2.36
N PHE A 355 8.42 -16.17 -3.59
CA PHE A 355 7.75 -15.51 -4.71
C PHE A 355 6.53 -16.33 -5.17
N ASN A 356 5.51 -15.66 -5.64
CA ASN A 356 4.37 -16.27 -6.29
C ASN A 356 4.63 -16.36 -7.80
N VAL A 357 5.20 -17.47 -8.25
CA VAL A 357 5.64 -17.64 -9.64
C VAL A 357 4.52 -17.42 -10.64
N ASP A 358 3.29 -17.84 -10.36
CA ASP A 358 2.14 -17.66 -11.25
C ASP A 358 1.81 -16.19 -11.52
N LYS A 359 2.14 -15.31 -10.56
CA LYS A 359 1.93 -13.86 -10.68
C LYS A 359 3.16 -13.11 -11.16
N CYS A 360 4.35 -13.69 -11.02
CA CYS A 360 5.56 -13.13 -11.58
C CYS A 360 5.52 -13.19 -13.10
N LYS A 361 5.88 -12.09 -13.77
CA LYS A 361 5.81 -11.98 -15.23
C LYS A 361 7.04 -11.28 -15.77
N VAL A 362 7.42 -11.65 -16.98
CA VAL A 362 8.42 -10.90 -17.77
C VAL A 362 7.72 -10.11 -18.86
N MET A 363 8.18 -8.89 -19.10
CA MET A 363 7.75 -8.04 -20.21
C MET A 363 8.98 -7.62 -21.01
N HIS A 364 8.94 -7.90 -22.31
CA HIS A 364 9.98 -7.57 -23.25
C HIS A 364 9.64 -6.26 -23.96
N PHE A 365 10.55 -5.28 -23.88
CA PHE A 365 10.42 -3.98 -24.53
C PHE A 365 11.44 -3.86 -25.67
N GLY A 366 11.10 -3.09 -26.70
CA GLY A 366 11.96 -2.85 -27.85
C GLY A 366 11.71 -3.82 -29.01
N ARG A 367 11.99 -3.35 -30.24
CA ARG A 367 11.73 -4.12 -31.47
C ARG A 367 12.69 -5.28 -31.68
N ASN A 368 13.94 -5.10 -31.23
CA ASN A 368 15.03 -6.07 -31.42
C ASN A 368 15.27 -6.93 -30.16
N ASN A 369 14.25 -7.07 -29.30
CA ASN A 369 14.37 -7.88 -28.12
C ASN A 369 14.50 -9.35 -28.47
N ILE A 370 15.45 -10.07 -27.85
CA ILE A 370 15.69 -11.48 -28.06
C ILE A 370 14.64 -12.39 -27.42
N ASN A 371 13.74 -11.83 -26.60
CA ASN A 371 12.65 -12.52 -25.90
C ASN A 371 13.14 -13.74 -25.09
N ALA A 372 14.16 -13.55 -24.27
CA ALA A 372 14.75 -14.61 -23.45
C ALA A 372 13.75 -15.16 -22.43
N ASN A 373 13.84 -16.44 -22.14
CA ASN A 373 13.08 -17.07 -21.06
C ASN A 373 13.84 -16.95 -19.74
N TYR A 374 13.12 -16.67 -18.66
CA TYR A 374 13.67 -16.55 -17.30
C TYR A 374 13.04 -17.58 -16.36
N LEU A 375 13.85 -18.13 -15.48
CA LEU A 375 13.46 -19.17 -14.51
C LEU A 375 13.42 -18.56 -13.11
N LEU A 376 12.33 -18.81 -12.38
CA LEU A 376 12.19 -18.48 -10.95
C LEU A 376 11.69 -19.73 -10.23
N ASN A 377 12.40 -20.16 -9.20
CA ASN A 377 12.09 -21.39 -8.47
C ASN A 377 11.87 -22.61 -9.40
N GLY A 378 12.76 -22.77 -10.39
CA GLY A 378 12.73 -23.86 -11.37
C GLY A 378 11.61 -23.79 -12.42
N SER A 379 10.76 -22.79 -12.40
CA SER A 379 9.65 -22.61 -13.35
C SER A 379 9.90 -21.43 -14.29
N VAL A 380 9.54 -21.59 -15.57
CA VAL A 380 9.63 -20.50 -16.56
C VAL A 380 8.60 -19.43 -16.26
N LEU A 381 9.04 -18.17 -16.20
CA LEU A 381 8.14 -17.03 -16.01
C LEU A 381 7.26 -16.81 -17.24
N GLY A 382 5.98 -16.55 -17.00
CA GLY A 382 5.05 -16.21 -18.07
C GLY A 382 5.36 -14.84 -18.67
N VAL A 383 5.36 -14.76 -20.01
CA VAL A 383 5.50 -13.50 -20.74
C VAL A 383 4.19 -12.71 -20.70
N SER A 384 4.27 -11.44 -20.43
CA SER A 384 3.12 -10.52 -20.45
C SER A 384 3.35 -9.36 -21.41
N LEU A 385 2.34 -9.02 -22.19
CA LEU A 385 2.35 -7.83 -23.05
C LEU A 385 1.78 -6.59 -22.34
N MET A 386 1.19 -6.76 -21.17
CA MET A 386 0.59 -5.67 -20.40
C MET A 386 0.47 -6.06 -18.93
N GLU A 387 1.04 -5.26 -18.05
CA GLU A 387 0.92 -5.41 -16.60
C GLU A 387 0.26 -4.19 -15.94
N LYS A 388 -0.21 -4.40 -14.71
CA LYS A 388 -0.77 -3.33 -13.90
C LYS A 388 0.19 -3.00 -12.76
N ASP A 389 1.09 -2.06 -13.00
CA ASP A 389 2.10 -1.62 -12.07
C ASP A 389 1.57 -0.48 -11.18
N LEU A 390 1.58 -0.67 -9.87
CA LEU A 390 1.12 0.30 -8.86
C LEU A 390 -0.21 0.99 -9.23
N GLY A 391 -1.10 0.24 -9.87
CA GLY A 391 -2.43 0.72 -10.25
C GLY A 391 -2.55 1.33 -11.64
N VAL A 392 -1.45 1.48 -12.38
CA VAL A 392 -1.38 1.99 -13.76
C VAL A 392 -1.14 0.83 -14.74
N PHE A 393 -1.84 0.80 -15.87
CA PHE A 393 -1.58 -0.15 -16.93
C PHE A 393 -0.38 0.29 -17.76
N VAL A 394 0.57 -0.60 -17.92
CA VAL A 394 1.77 -0.46 -18.74
C VAL A 394 1.79 -1.60 -19.74
N ASP A 395 1.99 -1.29 -21.01
CA ASP A 395 2.19 -2.28 -22.07
C ASP A 395 3.62 -2.23 -22.63
N ASN A 396 4.01 -3.27 -23.34
CA ASN A 396 5.35 -3.42 -23.90
C ASN A 396 5.71 -2.40 -25.01
N LYS A 397 4.78 -1.50 -25.35
CA LYS A 397 5.00 -0.37 -26.27
C LYS A 397 4.99 0.97 -25.55
N LEU A 398 4.86 0.99 -24.21
CA LEU A 398 4.64 2.16 -23.38
C LEU A 398 3.48 3.04 -23.86
N SER A 399 2.42 2.40 -24.39
CA SER A 399 1.23 3.09 -24.86
C SER A 399 0.30 3.43 -23.69
N ASN A 400 -0.08 4.69 -23.57
CA ASN A 400 -0.95 5.16 -22.50
C ASN A 400 -2.44 4.99 -22.80
N SER A 401 -2.82 4.55 -24.01
CA SER A 401 -4.24 4.48 -24.44
C SER A 401 -5.06 3.54 -23.55
N ARG A 402 -4.52 2.38 -23.15
CA ARG A 402 -5.23 1.43 -22.28
C ARG A 402 -5.48 2.00 -20.89
N GLN A 403 -4.49 2.71 -20.34
CA GLN A 403 -4.63 3.39 -19.06
C GLN A 403 -5.69 4.49 -19.16
N CYS A 404 -5.65 5.34 -20.18
CA CYS A 404 -6.64 6.39 -20.43
C CYS A 404 -8.07 5.84 -20.49
N HIS A 405 -8.28 4.77 -21.26
CA HIS A 405 -9.58 4.09 -21.35
C HIS A 405 -10.04 3.53 -19.98
N SER A 406 -9.14 2.88 -19.24
CA SER A 406 -9.46 2.29 -17.94
C SER A 406 -9.88 3.35 -16.92
N VAL A 407 -9.13 4.46 -16.81
CA VAL A 407 -9.44 5.52 -15.84
C VAL A 407 -10.70 6.30 -16.25
N ALA A 408 -10.89 6.57 -17.54
CA ALA A 408 -12.11 7.19 -18.06
C ALA A 408 -13.36 6.33 -17.74
N THR A 409 -13.25 5.02 -17.92
CA THR A 409 -14.32 4.07 -17.59
C THR A 409 -14.65 4.07 -16.10
N LYS A 410 -13.64 4.04 -15.22
CA LYS A 410 -13.84 4.11 -13.76
C LYS A 410 -14.46 5.44 -13.34
N ALA A 411 -13.93 6.55 -13.86
CA ALA A 411 -14.43 7.88 -13.58
C ALA A 411 -15.89 8.06 -14.03
N ASN A 412 -16.25 7.54 -15.21
CA ASN A 412 -17.63 7.54 -15.70
C ASN A 412 -18.57 6.68 -14.82
N LYS A 413 -18.11 5.53 -14.29
CA LYS A 413 -18.91 4.73 -13.34
C LYS A 413 -19.23 5.51 -12.08
N VAL A 414 -18.23 6.21 -11.50
CA VAL A 414 -18.45 7.05 -10.32
C VAL A 414 -19.35 8.24 -10.64
N LEU A 415 -19.16 8.89 -11.80
CA LEU A 415 -20.01 9.99 -12.24
C LEU A 415 -21.47 9.53 -12.43
N SER A 416 -21.69 8.32 -12.96
CA SER A 416 -23.00 7.73 -13.07
C SER A 416 -23.64 7.44 -11.70
N CYS A 417 -22.83 7.03 -10.71
CA CYS A 417 -23.32 6.89 -9.32
C CYS A 417 -23.74 8.24 -8.73
N ILE A 418 -22.99 9.31 -8.99
CA ILE A 418 -23.37 10.67 -8.58
C ILE A 418 -24.68 11.08 -9.25
N LYS A 419 -24.77 10.91 -10.59
CA LYS A 419 -25.96 11.26 -11.36
C LYS A 419 -27.23 10.56 -10.86
N LYS A 420 -27.13 9.28 -10.47
CA LYS A 420 -28.25 8.45 -10.01
C LYS A 420 -28.55 8.58 -8.51
N GLY A 421 -27.54 8.85 -7.71
CA GLY A 421 -27.66 8.83 -6.24
C GLY A 421 -27.93 10.20 -5.61
N ILE A 422 -27.65 11.28 -6.33
CA ILE A 422 -27.85 12.66 -5.91
C ILE A 422 -28.99 13.28 -6.74
N ASP A 423 -29.99 13.79 -6.06
CA ASP A 423 -31.15 14.40 -6.70
C ASP A 423 -30.88 15.85 -7.10
N SER A 424 -30.15 16.59 -6.26
CA SER A 424 -29.77 17.98 -6.51
C SER A 424 -28.75 18.11 -7.64
N ARG A 425 -28.91 19.17 -8.46
CA ARG A 425 -27.94 19.57 -9.50
C ARG A 425 -27.22 20.88 -9.16
N ASP A 426 -27.30 21.29 -7.90
CA ASP A 426 -26.63 22.49 -7.39
C ASP A 426 -25.11 22.37 -7.55
N GLU A 427 -24.48 23.46 -7.99
CA GLU A 427 -23.02 23.55 -8.17
C GLU A 427 -22.26 23.17 -6.90
N ASN A 428 -22.73 23.65 -5.73
CA ASN A 428 -22.10 23.41 -4.42
C ASN A 428 -22.21 21.95 -3.95
N ILE A 429 -22.93 21.10 -4.68
CA ILE A 429 -23.04 19.66 -4.45
C ILE A 429 -22.27 18.89 -5.52
N ILE A 430 -22.52 19.17 -6.79
CA ILE A 430 -21.93 18.40 -7.90
C ILE A 430 -20.42 18.63 -7.99
N LEU A 431 -19.92 19.87 -7.88
CA LEU A 431 -18.48 20.13 -8.03
C LEU A 431 -17.62 19.51 -6.90
N PRO A 432 -17.96 19.62 -5.61
CA PRO A 432 -17.21 18.91 -4.57
C PRO A 432 -17.17 17.40 -4.79
N LEU A 433 -18.29 16.77 -5.18
CA LEU A 433 -18.34 15.34 -5.47
C LEU A 433 -17.48 14.99 -6.70
N TYR A 434 -17.55 15.78 -7.77
CA TYR A 434 -16.68 15.60 -8.94
C TYR A 434 -15.20 15.72 -8.55
N ARG A 435 -14.84 16.81 -7.85
CA ARG A 435 -13.44 17.08 -7.46
C ARG A 435 -12.87 16.03 -6.51
N SER A 436 -13.71 15.43 -5.66
CA SER A 436 -13.25 14.47 -4.64
C SER A 436 -13.37 12.99 -5.05
N LEU A 437 -14.34 12.63 -5.90
CA LEU A 437 -14.65 11.23 -6.21
C LEU A 437 -14.33 10.85 -7.65
N VAL A 438 -14.48 11.75 -8.62
CA VAL A 438 -14.32 11.45 -10.06
C VAL A 438 -12.93 11.82 -10.54
N ARG A 439 -12.54 13.09 -10.32
CA ARG A 439 -11.28 13.64 -10.82
C ARG A 439 -10.02 12.92 -10.32
N PRO A 440 -9.92 12.42 -9.08
CA PRO A 440 -8.76 11.67 -8.63
C PRO A 440 -8.45 10.42 -9.46
N HIS A 441 -9.46 9.79 -10.07
CA HIS A 441 -9.23 8.69 -11.00
C HIS A 441 -8.52 9.12 -12.29
N LEU A 442 -8.77 10.34 -12.75
CA LEU A 442 -8.21 10.91 -13.97
C LEU A 442 -6.81 11.52 -13.77
N GLU A 443 -6.41 11.73 -12.51
CA GLU A 443 -5.17 12.43 -12.13
C GLU A 443 -4.19 11.56 -11.33
N TYR A 444 -4.56 10.32 -10.94
CA TYR A 444 -3.67 9.45 -10.18
C TYR A 444 -2.43 9.07 -10.98
N ALA A 445 -1.24 9.43 -10.47
CA ALA A 445 0.06 9.20 -11.09
C ALA A 445 0.15 9.67 -12.57
N VAL A 446 -0.65 10.67 -12.96
CA VAL A 446 -0.80 11.09 -14.37
C VAL A 446 0.49 11.64 -14.96
N GLN A 447 1.43 12.11 -14.17
CA GLN A 447 2.75 12.55 -14.61
C GLN A 447 3.57 11.42 -15.25
N PHE A 448 3.29 10.19 -14.87
CA PHE A 448 3.90 9.01 -15.49
C PHE A 448 3.23 8.64 -16.83
N TRP A 449 1.89 8.68 -16.90
CA TRP A 449 1.14 8.17 -18.06
C TRP A 449 0.38 9.26 -18.82
N ALA A 450 0.76 10.52 -18.73
CA ALA A 450 0.09 11.62 -19.42
C ALA A 450 -0.12 11.31 -20.92
N PRO A 451 -1.37 11.38 -21.44
CA PRO A 451 -1.63 11.05 -22.83
C PRO A 451 -1.05 12.10 -23.79
N VAL A 452 -0.39 11.62 -24.83
CA VAL A 452 0.12 12.46 -25.94
C VAL A 452 -0.89 12.49 -27.09
N LEU A 453 -1.59 11.39 -27.34
CA LEU A 453 -2.50 11.27 -28.45
C LEU A 453 -3.80 12.05 -28.21
N LYS A 454 -4.21 12.88 -29.18
CA LYS A 454 -5.47 13.67 -29.10
C LYS A 454 -6.71 12.84 -28.78
N LYS A 455 -6.79 11.59 -29.29
CA LYS A 455 -7.89 10.67 -28.97
C LYS A 455 -8.01 10.40 -27.48
N ASP A 456 -6.89 10.14 -26.81
CA ASP A 456 -6.80 9.79 -25.40
C ASP A 456 -7.03 11.02 -24.51
N ILE A 457 -6.46 12.17 -24.88
CA ILE A 457 -6.75 13.46 -24.25
C ILE A 457 -8.25 13.75 -24.28
N ASN A 458 -8.87 13.58 -25.44
CA ASN A 458 -10.32 13.80 -25.61
C ASN A 458 -11.17 12.78 -24.81
N GLU A 459 -10.71 11.53 -24.67
CA GLU A 459 -11.44 10.53 -23.88
C GLU A 459 -11.50 10.94 -22.40
N LEU A 460 -10.40 11.41 -21.83
CA LEU A 460 -10.38 11.92 -20.46
C LEU A 460 -11.22 13.19 -20.32
N GLU A 461 -11.06 14.14 -21.24
CA GLU A 461 -11.78 15.42 -21.20
C GLU A 461 -13.30 15.24 -21.34
N ARG A 462 -13.76 14.21 -22.07
CA ARG A 462 -15.20 13.85 -22.17
C ARG A 462 -15.81 13.57 -20.81
N VAL A 463 -15.06 13.02 -19.85
CA VAL A 463 -15.57 12.77 -18.50
C VAL A 463 -15.88 14.10 -17.81
N GLN A 464 -14.95 15.08 -17.88
CA GLN A 464 -15.15 16.40 -17.29
C GLN A 464 -16.26 17.18 -18.01
N ARG A 465 -16.34 17.08 -19.34
CA ARG A 465 -17.45 17.67 -20.14
C ARG A 465 -18.81 17.14 -19.66
N ARG A 466 -18.91 15.84 -19.38
CA ARG A 466 -20.14 15.23 -18.83
C ARG A 466 -20.43 15.71 -17.42
N ALA A 467 -19.39 15.79 -16.56
CA ALA A 467 -19.55 16.24 -15.19
C ALA A 467 -20.03 17.69 -15.10
N THR A 468 -19.46 18.60 -15.91
CA THR A 468 -19.87 20.01 -15.95
C THR A 468 -21.30 20.21 -16.48
N LYS A 469 -21.79 19.32 -17.35
CA LYS A 469 -23.19 19.33 -17.82
C LYS A 469 -24.20 18.86 -16.77
N LEU A 470 -23.76 18.22 -15.67
CA LEU A 470 -24.68 17.82 -14.60
C LEU A 470 -25.07 18.99 -13.69
N VAL A 471 -24.35 20.10 -13.75
CA VAL A 471 -24.62 21.29 -12.94
C VAL A 471 -25.75 22.08 -13.60
N LYS A 472 -26.77 22.43 -12.79
CA LYS A 472 -27.95 23.16 -13.25
C LYS A 472 -27.56 24.49 -13.93
N GLY A 473 -28.15 24.76 -15.11
CA GLY A 473 -27.91 25.96 -15.91
C GLY A 473 -26.60 25.93 -16.71
N MET A 474 -25.94 24.76 -16.79
CA MET A 474 -24.72 24.54 -17.59
C MET A 474 -24.93 23.67 -18.84
N GLU A 475 -26.14 23.14 -19.00
CA GLU A 475 -26.46 22.10 -20.00
C GLU A 475 -26.17 22.54 -21.43
N ASP A 476 -26.60 23.77 -21.78
CA ASP A 476 -26.57 24.31 -23.14
C ASP A 476 -25.33 25.19 -23.43
N LEU A 477 -24.51 25.44 -22.40
CA LEU A 477 -23.32 26.26 -22.55
C LEU A 477 -22.19 25.48 -23.21
N ASN A 478 -21.36 26.16 -24.00
CA ASN A 478 -20.13 25.52 -24.50
C ASN A 478 -19.16 25.17 -23.36
N TYR A 479 -18.21 24.30 -23.64
CA TYR A 479 -17.37 23.74 -22.60
C TYR A 479 -16.46 24.76 -21.91
N GLU A 480 -15.89 25.67 -22.65
CA GLU A 480 -14.98 26.71 -22.19
C GLU A 480 -15.70 27.68 -21.23
N VAL A 481 -16.94 28.08 -21.60
CA VAL A 481 -17.81 28.91 -20.73
C VAL A 481 -18.16 28.18 -19.44
N ARG A 482 -18.46 26.88 -19.52
CA ARG A 482 -18.72 26.08 -18.32
C ARG A 482 -17.49 26.03 -17.40
N LEU A 483 -16.30 25.81 -17.97
CA LEU A 483 -15.06 25.81 -17.19
C LEU A 483 -14.83 27.15 -16.48
N SER A 484 -14.99 28.25 -17.20
CA SER A 484 -14.84 29.60 -16.63
C SER A 484 -15.83 29.85 -15.50
N ARG A 485 -17.13 29.60 -15.69
CA ARG A 485 -18.19 29.79 -14.67
C ARG A 485 -17.98 28.93 -13.44
N LEU A 486 -17.52 27.68 -13.61
CA LEU A 486 -17.32 26.71 -12.52
C LEU A 486 -15.94 26.81 -11.87
N GLY A 487 -15.09 27.74 -12.28
CA GLY A 487 -13.74 27.91 -11.77
C GLY A 487 -12.89 26.63 -11.96
N LEU A 488 -13.01 26.00 -13.15
CA LEU A 488 -12.28 24.79 -13.51
C LEU A 488 -11.27 25.05 -14.61
N PHE A 489 -10.13 24.40 -14.55
CA PHE A 489 -9.23 24.24 -15.68
C PHE A 489 -9.57 22.99 -16.48
N SER A 490 -9.23 22.93 -17.79
CA SER A 490 -9.23 21.68 -18.52
C SER A 490 -8.30 20.67 -17.87
N LEU A 491 -8.56 19.38 -18.04
CA LEU A 491 -7.68 18.33 -17.51
C LEU A 491 -6.27 18.41 -18.13
N GLU A 492 -6.17 18.84 -19.38
CA GLU A 492 -4.89 19.08 -20.05
C GLU A 492 -4.06 20.17 -19.34
N LYS A 493 -4.64 21.36 -19.09
CA LYS A 493 -3.96 22.43 -18.33
C LYS A 493 -3.60 21.99 -16.91
N ARG A 494 -4.41 21.13 -16.29
CA ARG A 494 -4.11 20.60 -14.97
C ARG A 494 -2.94 19.62 -14.98
N ARG A 495 -2.80 18.80 -16.04
CA ARG A 495 -1.65 17.90 -16.21
C ARG A 495 -0.36 18.72 -16.35
N LEU A 496 -0.32 19.69 -17.27
CA LEU A 496 0.84 20.58 -17.43
C LEU A 496 1.25 21.27 -16.11
N ARG A 497 0.25 21.77 -15.36
CA ARG A 497 0.53 22.31 -14.02
C ARG A 497 1.08 21.25 -13.06
N GLY A 498 0.57 20.02 -13.10
CA GLY A 498 1.04 18.90 -12.31
C GLY A 498 2.48 18.54 -12.62
N ASP A 499 2.84 18.55 -13.90
CA ASP A 499 4.19 18.27 -14.38
C ASP A 499 5.19 19.31 -13.86
N MET A 500 4.84 20.60 -13.97
CA MET A 500 5.66 21.70 -13.42
C MET A 500 5.82 21.62 -11.89
N ILE A 501 4.76 21.25 -11.16
CA ILE A 501 4.85 21.06 -9.71
C ILE A 501 5.75 19.86 -9.37
N THR A 502 5.66 18.78 -10.14
CA THR A 502 6.47 17.58 -9.93
C THR A 502 7.94 17.88 -10.20
N LEU A 503 8.26 18.54 -11.32
CA LEU A 503 9.61 19.00 -11.64
C LEU A 503 10.18 19.90 -10.52
N TYR A 504 9.39 20.89 -10.09
CA TYR A 504 9.80 21.79 -9.00
C TYR A 504 10.14 21.03 -7.70
N LYS A 505 9.37 19.99 -7.36
CA LYS A 505 9.64 19.16 -6.18
C LYS A 505 10.92 18.33 -6.31
N TYR A 506 11.24 17.84 -7.51
CA TYR A 506 12.51 17.17 -7.78
C TYR A 506 13.68 18.14 -7.62
N ILE A 507 13.61 19.33 -8.23
CA ILE A 507 14.65 20.36 -8.15
C ILE A 507 14.90 20.81 -6.69
N ARG A 508 13.85 20.88 -5.87
CA ARG A 508 13.97 21.23 -4.44
C ARG A 508 14.45 20.09 -3.54
N GLY A 509 14.57 18.87 -4.06
CA GLY A 509 14.86 17.70 -3.24
C GLY A 509 13.68 17.25 -2.35
N ASP A 510 12.45 17.76 -2.60
CA ASP A 510 11.24 17.28 -1.91
C ASP A 510 10.90 15.83 -2.33
N TYR A 511 11.35 15.39 -3.51
CA TYR A 511 11.34 14.01 -3.96
C TYR A 511 12.76 13.47 -4.01
N ILE A 512 12.98 12.32 -3.38
CA ILE A 512 14.27 11.65 -3.42
C ILE A 512 14.33 10.85 -4.72
N CYS A 513 15.29 11.15 -5.57
CA CYS A 513 15.66 10.33 -6.72
C CYS A 513 17.18 10.17 -6.74
N ASP A 514 17.65 9.15 -7.42
CA ASP A 514 19.07 9.02 -7.75
C ASP A 514 19.47 10.24 -8.60
N THR A 515 20.50 10.97 -8.17
CA THR A 515 20.93 12.23 -8.78
C THR A 515 21.35 12.08 -10.25
N ASN A 516 21.48 10.87 -10.76
CA ASN A 516 21.85 10.56 -12.14
C ASN A 516 20.67 10.66 -13.14
N ILE A 517 19.44 10.94 -12.69
CA ILE A 517 18.26 11.03 -13.58
C ILE A 517 18.22 12.36 -14.34
N TYR A 518 18.94 13.40 -13.87
CA TYR A 518 18.90 14.75 -14.45
C TYR A 518 20.29 15.31 -14.84
N SER A 519 21.33 14.49 -14.87
CA SER A 519 22.67 14.85 -15.38
C SER A 519 22.77 14.63 -16.88
#